data_3051a730cccc225f53ee9b358b40feae
#
_entry.id   3051a730cccc225f53ee9b358b40feae
#
_cell.length_a   1.000
_cell.length_b   1.000
_cell.length_c   1.000
_cell.angle_alpha   90.00
_cell.angle_beta   90.00
_cell.angle_gamma   90.00
#
_symmetry.space_group_name_H-M   'P 1'
#
loop_
_entity.id
_entity.type
_entity.pdbx_description
1 polymer ?
#
loop_
_entity_poly.entity_id
_entity_poly.type
_entity_poly.pdbx_seq_one_letter_code
_entity_poly.pdbx_strand_id
1 'polypeptide(L)'
;MASLDRTDFAILAALQNDARLSNKELAARVALAPSSCLERVRRLREEGVLTGYRAIVEPRSLGIAMQALVFVTLARHARQQVKSFRQHALSLPEAIAVYHVAGQHDFLVHVGVRDANHLRDLAMDAFTSRREVARIETHLIFEHAPKAALPVLAGAPDERSRGRRRPRAAAGAARP
;
A
#
# COMPACT_ATOMS: atom_id res chain seq x y z
N MET A 1 -8.59 -0.52 -18.89
CA MET A 1 -8.66 -1.22 -17.59
C MET A 1 -9.43 -2.49 -17.80
N ALA A 2 -8.91 -3.63 -17.30
CA ALA A 2 -9.63 -4.90 -17.36
C ALA A 2 -10.99 -4.76 -16.64
N SER A 3 -12.06 -5.26 -17.26
CA SER A 3 -13.37 -5.32 -16.62
C SER A 3 -13.40 -6.55 -15.72
N LEU A 4 -13.19 -6.35 -14.41
CA LEU A 4 -13.26 -7.41 -13.42
C LEU A 4 -14.71 -7.69 -13.04
N ASP A 5 -15.08 -8.96 -13.01
CA ASP A 5 -16.39 -9.40 -12.55
C ASP A 5 -16.36 -9.79 -11.05
N ARG A 6 -17.54 -10.11 -10.50
CA ARG A 6 -17.69 -10.51 -9.11
C ARG A 6 -16.85 -11.75 -8.76
N THR A 7 -16.68 -12.66 -9.69
CA THR A 7 -15.89 -13.88 -9.49
C THR A 7 -14.40 -13.57 -9.46
N ASP A 8 -13.94 -12.64 -10.30
CA ASP A 8 -12.55 -12.18 -10.27
C ASP A 8 -12.20 -11.53 -8.92
N PHE A 9 -13.11 -10.69 -8.38
CA PHE A 9 -12.92 -10.14 -7.03
C PHE A 9 -12.90 -11.23 -5.95
N ALA A 10 -13.73 -12.28 -6.06
CA ALA A 10 -13.71 -13.39 -5.12
C ALA A 10 -12.38 -14.17 -5.18
N ILE A 11 -11.84 -14.42 -6.38
CA ILE A 11 -10.52 -15.03 -6.59
C ILE A 11 -9.43 -14.18 -5.93
N LEU A 12 -9.41 -12.88 -6.23
CA LEU A 12 -8.41 -11.95 -5.66
C LEU A 12 -8.50 -11.88 -4.13
N ALA A 13 -9.70 -11.83 -3.56
CA ALA A 13 -9.90 -11.83 -2.12
C ALA A 13 -9.40 -13.12 -1.47
N ALA A 14 -9.69 -14.29 -2.07
CA ALA A 14 -9.20 -15.57 -1.57
C ALA A 14 -7.66 -15.64 -1.58
N LEU A 15 -7.02 -15.22 -2.69
CA LEU A 15 -5.56 -15.23 -2.83
C LEU A 15 -4.85 -14.19 -1.97
N GLN A 16 -5.46 -13.06 -1.67
CA GLN A 16 -4.92 -12.08 -0.74
C GLN A 16 -4.89 -12.60 0.71
N ASN A 17 -5.87 -13.45 1.08
CA ASN A 17 -5.91 -14.06 2.41
C ASN A 17 -5.02 -15.30 2.52
N ASP A 18 -4.94 -16.10 1.45
CA ASP A 18 -4.09 -17.27 1.40
C ASP A 18 -3.54 -17.49 -0.02
N ALA A 19 -2.30 -17.07 -0.22
CA ALA A 19 -1.60 -17.20 -1.49
C ALA A 19 -1.14 -18.64 -1.81
N ARG A 20 -1.29 -19.60 -0.87
CA ARG A 20 -0.87 -21.00 -1.01
C ARG A 20 -1.98 -21.92 -1.49
N LEU A 21 -3.21 -21.41 -1.65
CA LEU A 21 -4.31 -22.21 -2.17
C LEU A 21 -3.93 -22.87 -3.50
N SER A 22 -4.12 -24.19 -3.55
CA SER A 22 -4.06 -24.92 -4.83
C SER A 22 -5.21 -24.45 -5.74
N ASN A 23 -5.06 -24.63 -7.04
CA ASN A 23 -6.13 -24.28 -7.98
C ASN A 23 -7.45 -25.01 -7.67
N LYS A 24 -7.39 -26.25 -7.17
CA LYS A 24 -8.57 -27.04 -6.78
C LYS A 24 -9.28 -26.41 -5.57
N GLU A 25 -8.53 -25.99 -4.54
CA GLU A 25 -9.09 -25.35 -3.35
C GLU A 25 -9.65 -23.96 -3.67
N LEU A 26 -8.94 -23.19 -4.49
CA LEU A 26 -9.40 -21.88 -4.94
C LEU A 26 -10.69 -22.01 -5.74
N ALA A 27 -10.76 -22.92 -6.70
CA ALA A 27 -11.94 -23.17 -7.53
C ALA A 27 -13.16 -23.57 -6.68
N ALA A 28 -12.95 -24.46 -5.69
CA ALA A 28 -14.03 -24.84 -4.75
C ALA A 28 -14.50 -23.62 -3.93
N ARG A 29 -13.59 -22.77 -3.47
CA ARG A 29 -13.91 -21.58 -2.67
C ARG A 29 -14.72 -20.52 -3.43
N VAL A 30 -14.50 -20.42 -4.75
CA VAL A 30 -15.21 -19.45 -5.61
C VAL A 30 -16.30 -20.07 -6.48
N ALA A 31 -16.66 -21.33 -6.20
CA ALA A 31 -17.70 -22.10 -6.90
C ALA A 31 -17.49 -22.18 -8.42
N LEU A 32 -16.27 -22.48 -8.86
CA LEU A 32 -15.90 -22.69 -10.25
C LEU A 32 -15.38 -24.12 -10.52
N ALA A 33 -15.44 -24.52 -11.79
CA ALA A 33 -14.65 -25.66 -12.27
C ALA A 33 -13.14 -25.33 -12.21
N PRO A 34 -12.24 -26.29 -11.87
CA PRO A 34 -10.81 -26.03 -11.76
C PRO A 34 -10.18 -25.45 -13.03
N SER A 35 -10.61 -25.87 -14.22
CA SER A 35 -10.12 -25.31 -15.50
C SER A 35 -10.48 -23.83 -15.65
N SER A 36 -11.74 -23.48 -15.39
CA SER A 36 -12.21 -22.09 -15.47
C SER A 36 -11.54 -21.18 -14.44
N CYS A 37 -11.29 -21.70 -13.24
CA CYS A 37 -10.55 -20.96 -12.22
C CYS A 37 -9.11 -20.70 -12.66
N LEU A 38 -8.41 -21.72 -13.17
CA LEU A 38 -7.04 -21.60 -13.65
C LEU A 38 -6.92 -20.55 -14.77
N GLU A 39 -7.85 -20.57 -15.72
CA GLU A 39 -7.86 -19.62 -16.84
C GLU A 39 -8.07 -18.18 -16.36
N ARG A 40 -8.97 -17.95 -15.39
CA ARG A 40 -9.17 -16.64 -14.79
C ARG A 40 -7.94 -16.15 -14.05
N VAL A 41 -7.29 -16.98 -13.23
CA VAL A 41 -6.06 -16.62 -12.53
C VAL A 41 -4.94 -16.28 -13.51
N ARG A 42 -4.81 -17.05 -14.61
CA ARG A 42 -3.86 -16.77 -15.68
C ARG A 42 -4.12 -15.41 -16.32
N ARG A 43 -5.36 -15.13 -16.71
CA ARG A 43 -5.76 -13.83 -17.27
C ARG A 43 -5.45 -12.68 -16.31
N LEU A 44 -5.82 -12.79 -15.03
CA LEU A 44 -5.54 -11.76 -14.02
C LEU A 44 -4.05 -11.46 -13.86
N ARG A 45 -3.18 -12.46 -14.06
CA ARG A 45 -1.71 -12.28 -14.08
C ARG A 45 -1.24 -11.61 -15.36
N GLU A 46 -1.71 -12.05 -16.52
CA GLU A 46 -1.34 -11.50 -17.83
C GLU A 46 -1.76 -10.02 -17.97
N GLU A 47 -2.93 -9.68 -17.42
CA GLU A 47 -3.45 -8.30 -17.37
C GLU A 47 -2.78 -7.44 -16.28
N GLY A 48 -1.86 -7.99 -15.48
CA GLY A 48 -1.16 -7.27 -14.41
C GLY A 48 -2.02 -6.91 -13.20
N VAL A 49 -3.22 -7.49 -13.07
CA VAL A 49 -4.10 -7.31 -11.91
C VAL A 49 -3.54 -8.07 -10.71
N LEU A 50 -3.14 -9.32 -10.92
CA LEU A 50 -2.43 -10.13 -9.93
C LEU A 50 -0.92 -10.03 -10.21
N THR A 51 -0.25 -9.14 -9.48
CA THR A 51 1.15 -8.79 -9.72
C THR A 51 2.17 -9.78 -9.13
N GLY A 52 1.74 -10.65 -8.22
CA GLY A 52 2.62 -11.65 -7.60
C GLY A 52 2.10 -12.18 -6.27
N TYR A 53 2.92 -13.04 -5.66
CA TYR A 53 2.69 -13.63 -4.34
C TYR A 53 3.89 -13.30 -3.45
N ARG A 54 3.65 -13.04 -2.18
CA ARG A 54 4.71 -12.74 -1.21
C ARG A 54 4.51 -13.53 0.07
N ALA A 55 5.60 -14.03 0.63
CA ALA A 55 5.63 -14.54 1.99
C ALA A 55 5.62 -13.36 2.97
N ILE A 56 4.86 -13.49 4.05
CA ILE A 56 4.93 -12.60 5.20
C ILE A 56 5.91 -13.22 6.17
N VAL A 57 6.96 -12.47 6.53
CA VAL A 57 8.03 -12.94 7.42
C VAL A 57 8.07 -12.04 8.65
N GLU A 58 8.25 -12.65 9.83
CA GLU A 58 8.41 -11.93 11.09
C GLU A 58 9.73 -11.12 11.06
N PRO A 59 9.68 -9.77 11.13
CA PRO A 59 10.88 -8.94 10.99
C PRO A 59 11.98 -9.27 12.00
N ARG A 60 11.63 -9.61 13.22
CA ARG A 60 12.61 -9.97 14.27
C ARG A 60 13.42 -11.21 13.89
N SER A 61 12.84 -12.16 13.17
CA SER A 61 13.54 -13.34 12.68
C SER A 61 14.61 -13.01 11.63
N LEU A 62 14.53 -11.82 11.02
CA LEU A 62 15.51 -11.29 10.07
C LEU A 62 16.49 -10.30 10.74
N GLY A 63 16.49 -10.19 12.08
CA GLY A 63 17.35 -9.27 12.82
C GLY A 63 16.85 -7.81 12.86
N ILE A 64 15.61 -7.56 12.41
CA ILE A 64 14.98 -6.24 12.46
C ILE A 64 14.32 -6.08 13.84
N ALA A 65 14.99 -5.41 14.77
CA ALA A 65 14.46 -5.18 16.11
C ALA A 65 13.61 -3.90 16.21
N MET A 66 13.85 -2.94 15.31
CA MET A 66 13.16 -1.66 15.27
C MET A 66 12.74 -1.32 13.85
N GLN A 67 11.61 -0.66 13.71
CA GLN A 67 11.15 -0.09 12.44
C GLN A 67 10.87 1.40 12.62
N ALA A 68 11.12 2.17 11.58
CA ALA A 68 10.87 3.61 11.58
C ALA A 68 10.35 4.10 10.22
N LEU A 69 9.63 5.23 10.25
CA LEU A 69 9.33 6.03 9.06
C LEU A 69 10.29 7.22 9.04
N VAL A 70 11.11 7.31 8.00
CA VAL A 70 11.93 8.48 7.73
C VAL A 70 11.18 9.35 6.73
N PHE A 71 10.72 10.49 7.20
CA PHE A 71 10.10 11.53 6.40
C PHE A 71 11.19 12.39 5.78
N VAL A 72 11.16 12.58 4.48
CA VAL A 72 12.22 13.28 3.75
C VAL A 72 11.62 14.44 2.97
N THR A 73 12.22 15.63 3.15
CA THR A 73 11.92 16.82 2.35
C THR A 73 13.12 17.12 1.47
N LEU A 74 12.89 17.24 0.16
CA LEU A 74 13.93 17.58 -0.81
C LEU A 74 14.16 19.10 -0.85
N ALA A 75 15.39 19.50 -1.11
CA ALA A 75 15.75 20.91 -1.26
C ALA A 75 15.09 21.55 -2.49
N ARG A 76 14.80 20.77 -3.52
CA ARG A 76 14.11 21.20 -4.76
C ARG A 76 13.29 20.06 -5.33
N HIS A 77 12.08 20.36 -5.80
CA HIS A 77 11.17 19.39 -6.44
C HIS A 77 11.49 19.17 -7.94
N ALA A 78 12.78 19.16 -8.30
CA ALA A 78 13.15 18.85 -9.68
C ALA A 78 12.97 17.36 -9.97
N ARG A 79 12.36 17.03 -11.12
CA ARG A 79 12.10 15.63 -11.53
C ARG A 79 13.33 14.73 -11.41
N GLN A 80 14.51 15.25 -11.72
CA GLN A 80 15.76 14.49 -11.63
C GLN A 80 16.12 14.16 -10.17
N GLN A 81 15.94 15.10 -9.23
CA GLN A 81 16.21 14.87 -7.80
C GLN A 81 15.23 13.87 -7.20
N VAL A 82 13.93 13.99 -7.51
CA VAL A 82 12.91 13.02 -7.12
C VAL A 82 13.25 11.61 -7.61
N LYS A 83 13.65 11.47 -8.88
CA LYS A 83 14.05 10.17 -9.45
C LYS A 83 15.31 9.62 -8.79
N SER A 84 16.34 10.46 -8.60
CA SER A 84 17.60 10.09 -7.95
C SER A 84 17.37 9.61 -6.53
N PHE A 85 16.65 10.39 -5.74
CA PHE A 85 16.35 10.03 -4.35
C PHE A 85 15.53 8.73 -4.27
N ARG A 86 14.49 8.57 -5.11
CA ARG A 86 13.70 7.34 -5.14
C ARG A 86 14.57 6.10 -5.44
N GLN A 87 15.46 6.18 -6.41
CA GLN A 87 16.36 5.08 -6.76
C GLN A 87 17.30 4.75 -5.59
N HIS A 88 17.86 5.78 -4.96
CA HIS A 88 18.71 5.61 -3.79
C HIS A 88 17.94 4.96 -2.63
N ALA A 89 16.77 5.49 -2.26
CA ALA A 89 15.99 4.94 -1.15
C ALA A 89 15.60 3.46 -1.40
N LEU A 90 15.30 3.08 -2.64
CA LEU A 90 15.02 1.69 -3.02
C LEU A 90 16.26 0.78 -3.01
N SER A 91 17.48 1.33 -3.07
CA SER A 91 18.72 0.56 -3.03
C SER A 91 19.23 0.31 -1.62
N LEU A 92 18.65 0.96 -0.61
CA LEU A 92 19.07 0.77 0.79
C LEU A 92 18.64 -0.62 1.28
N PRO A 93 19.54 -1.41 1.86
CA PRO A 93 19.22 -2.72 2.42
C PRO A 93 18.18 -2.66 3.55
N GLU A 94 18.15 -1.57 4.28
CA GLU A 94 17.23 -1.31 5.40
C GLU A 94 15.84 -0.90 4.92
N ALA A 95 15.66 -0.54 3.65
CA ALA A 95 14.38 -0.06 3.13
C ALA A 95 13.36 -1.20 2.97
N ILE A 96 12.25 -1.10 3.68
CA ILE A 96 11.09 -2.00 3.58
C ILE A 96 10.12 -1.49 2.51
N ALA A 97 9.85 -0.17 2.50
CA ALA A 97 8.97 0.48 1.52
C ALA A 97 9.35 1.94 1.31
N VAL A 98 9.10 2.46 0.11
CA VAL A 98 9.33 3.86 -0.25
C VAL A 98 8.03 4.43 -0.82
N TYR A 99 7.55 5.51 -0.24
CA TYR A 99 6.37 6.24 -0.67
C TYR A 99 6.79 7.63 -1.15
N HIS A 100 6.38 8.01 -2.36
CA HIS A 100 6.43 9.39 -2.83
C HIS A 100 5.06 9.99 -2.55
N VAL A 101 5.00 11.05 -1.78
CA VAL A 101 3.76 11.60 -1.23
C VAL A 101 3.57 13.06 -1.61
N ALA A 102 2.33 13.53 -1.52
CA ALA A 102 2.02 14.95 -1.59
C ALA A 102 1.87 15.50 -0.17
N GLY A 103 2.29 16.73 0.07
CA GLY A 103 2.17 17.41 1.36
C GLY A 103 3.46 18.06 1.82
N GLN A 104 3.69 18.07 3.12
CA GLN A 104 4.85 18.72 3.75
C GLN A 104 6.18 18.01 3.45
N HIS A 105 6.14 16.71 3.21
CA HIS A 105 7.29 15.89 2.88
C HIS A 105 7.13 15.31 1.47
N ASP A 106 8.26 15.00 0.82
CA ASP A 106 8.28 14.41 -0.52
C ASP A 106 8.27 12.90 -0.49
N PHE A 107 8.95 12.32 0.51
CA PHE A 107 9.04 10.88 0.66
C PHE A 107 8.82 10.44 2.10
N LEU A 108 8.24 9.25 2.24
CA LEU A 108 8.29 8.43 3.45
C LEU A 108 9.06 7.16 3.11
N VAL A 109 10.13 6.89 3.85
CA VAL A 109 10.89 5.64 3.72
C VAL A 109 10.68 4.81 4.97
N HIS A 110 10.02 3.67 4.82
CA HIS A 110 9.86 2.69 5.88
C HIS A 110 11.14 1.87 5.95
N VAL A 111 11.82 1.90 7.09
CA VAL A 111 13.09 1.21 7.31
C VAL A 111 13.02 0.23 8.47
N GLY A 112 13.81 -0.85 8.38
CA GLY A 112 14.02 -1.83 9.43
C GLY A 112 15.48 -1.82 9.87
N VAL A 113 15.74 -1.71 11.17
CA VAL A 113 17.09 -1.61 11.74
C VAL A 113 17.27 -2.51 12.95
N ARG A 114 18.53 -2.79 13.31
CA ARG A 114 18.88 -3.65 14.44
C ARG A 114 18.67 -2.96 15.80
N ASP A 115 18.99 -1.66 15.85
CA ASP A 115 18.97 -0.88 17.08
C ASP A 115 18.97 0.62 16.79
N ALA A 116 18.95 1.45 17.85
CA ALA A 116 18.92 2.90 17.75
C ALA A 116 20.22 3.50 17.16
N ASN A 117 21.37 2.87 17.37
CA ASN A 117 22.63 3.33 16.77
C ASN A 117 22.61 3.11 15.26
N HIS A 118 22.16 1.92 14.82
CA HIS A 118 22.00 1.64 13.39
C HIS A 118 21.01 2.63 12.74
N LEU A 119 19.89 2.98 13.42
CA LEU A 119 18.95 3.97 12.91
C LEU A 119 19.58 5.36 12.75
N ARG A 120 20.36 5.79 13.77
CA ARG A 120 21.08 7.06 13.73
C ARG A 120 22.08 7.11 12.57
N ASP A 121 22.89 6.06 12.43
CA ASP A 121 23.93 5.98 11.40
C ASP A 121 23.28 5.96 10.00
N LEU A 122 22.21 5.17 9.81
CA LEU A 122 21.42 5.19 8.58
C LEU A 122 20.86 6.60 8.26
N ALA A 123 20.32 7.30 9.27
CA ALA A 123 19.79 8.65 9.09
C ALA A 123 20.86 9.65 8.64
N MET A 124 22.06 9.56 9.19
CA MET A 124 23.19 10.42 8.85
C MET A 124 23.77 10.08 7.48
N ASP A 125 24.09 8.81 7.25
CA ASP A 125 24.88 8.38 6.10
C ASP A 125 24.03 8.24 4.82
N ALA A 126 22.81 7.72 4.95
CA ALA A 126 21.96 7.46 3.78
C ALA A 126 21.03 8.61 3.42
N PHE A 127 20.70 9.50 4.34
CA PHE A 127 19.74 10.58 4.10
C PHE A 127 20.36 11.97 4.24
N THR A 128 20.91 12.30 5.41
CA THR A 128 21.40 13.68 5.70
C THR A 128 22.62 14.06 4.87
N SER A 129 23.48 13.10 4.53
CA SER A 129 24.66 13.32 3.69
C SER A 129 24.35 13.71 2.26
N ARG A 130 23.12 13.53 1.80
CA ARG A 130 22.71 13.77 0.40
C ARG A 130 22.36 15.23 0.16
N ARG A 131 22.95 15.81 -0.89
CA ARG A 131 22.76 17.23 -1.24
C ARG A 131 21.34 17.60 -1.62
N GLU A 132 20.56 16.66 -2.16
CA GLU A 132 19.16 16.85 -2.52
C GLU A 132 18.22 16.80 -1.32
N VAL A 133 18.66 16.33 -0.16
CA VAL A 133 17.84 16.26 1.07
C VAL A 133 18.02 17.56 1.86
N ALA A 134 16.92 18.28 2.09
CA ALA A 134 16.90 19.48 2.91
C ALA A 134 16.67 19.15 4.39
N ARG A 135 15.79 18.19 4.67
CA ARG A 135 15.39 17.82 6.03
C ARG A 135 14.90 16.39 6.07
N ILE A 136 15.12 15.75 7.21
CA ILE A 136 14.51 14.49 7.59
C ILE A 136 13.84 14.60 8.96
N GLU A 137 12.80 13.79 9.17
CA GLU A 137 12.21 13.53 10.48
C GLU A 137 12.07 12.01 10.61
N THR A 138 12.41 11.47 11.78
CA THR A 138 12.39 10.02 12.02
C THR A 138 11.37 9.71 13.09
N HIS A 139 10.40 8.86 12.76
CA HIS A 139 9.36 8.41 13.66
C HIS A 139 9.46 6.91 13.88
N LEU A 140 9.59 6.49 15.13
CA LEU A 140 9.60 5.07 15.48
C LEU A 140 8.20 4.47 15.30
N ILE A 141 8.15 3.27 14.74
CA ILE A 141 6.93 2.49 14.64
C ILE A 141 6.84 1.59 15.87
N PHE A 142 5.86 1.84 16.73
CA PHE A 142 5.59 0.97 17.87
C PHE A 142 4.81 -0.28 17.47
N GLU A 143 3.92 -0.15 16.49
CA GLU A 143 3.12 -1.25 15.97
C GLU A 143 2.87 -1.07 14.47
N HIS A 144 2.99 -2.16 13.71
CA HIS A 144 2.64 -2.22 12.30
C HIS A 144 1.64 -3.35 12.10
N ALA A 145 0.39 -3.00 11.85
CA ALA A 145 -0.72 -3.93 11.65
C ALA A 145 -1.27 -3.84 10.22
N PRO A 146 -0.64 -4.51 9.24
CA PRO A 146 -1.12 -4.51 7.86
C PRO A 146 -2.40 -5.34 7.74
N LYS A 147 -3.34 -4.88 6.92
CA LYS A 147 -4.49 -5.71 6.52
C LYS A 147 -4.07 -6.71 5.45
N ALA A 148 -4.54 -7.94 5.57
CA ALA A 148 -4.23 -9.01 4.61
C ALA A 148 -4.75 -8.70 3.20
N ALA A 149 -5.91 -8.05 3.08
CA ALA A 149 -6.55 -7.76 1.80
C ALA A 149 -6.78 -6.26 1.59
N LEU A 150 -6.59 -5.81 0.36
CA LEU A 150 -6.94 -4.47 -0.08
C LEU A 150 -8.47 -4.32 -0.16
N PRO A 151 -9.03 -3.14 0.17
CA PRO A 151 -10.46 -2.88 0.01
C PRO A 151 -10.84 -2.87 -1.47
N VAL A 152 -11.96 -3.51 -1.81
CA VAL A 152 -12.54 -3.44 -3.15
C VAL A 152 -13.46 -2.21 -3.21
N LEU A 153 -13.05 -1.20 -3.97
CA LEU A 153 -13.82 0.03 -4.17
C LEU A 153 -14.47 0.10 -5.56
N ALA A 154 -14.12 -0.83 -6.47
CA ALA A 154 -14.72 -0.93 -7.79
C ALA A 154 -16.18 -1.40 -7.68
N GLY A 155 -17.12 -0.62 -8.24
CA GLY A 155 -18.55 -0.95 -8.23
C GLY A 155 -19.28 -0.71 -6.90
N ALA A 156 -18.61 -0.23 -5.85
CA ALA A 156 -19.30 0.25 -4.66
C ALA A 156 -20.03 1.57 -5.01
N PRO A 157 -21.34 1.69 -4.74
CA PRO A 157 -22.02 2.98 -4.86
C PRO A 157 -21.31 3.97 -3.93
N ASP A 158 -21.01 5.17 -4.45
CA ASP A 158 -20.46 6.25 -3.62
C ASP A 158 -21.49 6.66 -2.55
N GLU A 159 -21.39 6.03 -1.38
CA GLU A 159 -22.27 6.34 -0.24
C GLU A 159 -22.14 7.79 0.23
N ARG A 160 -21.07 8.49 -0.17
CA ARG A 160 -20.87 9.91 0.15
C ARG A 160 -21.82 10.82 -0.66
N SER A 161 -22.36 10.34 -1.79
CA SER A 161 -23.34 11.07 -2.59
C SER A 161 -24.75 11.04 -1.98
N ARG A 162 -25.07 10.04 -1.15
CA ARG A 162 -26.40 9.89 -0.50
C ARG A 162 -26.60 10.81 0.70
N GLY A 163 -25.56 11.33 1.33
CA GLY A 163 -25.64 12.19 2.52
C GLY A 163 -25.97 13.65 2.27
N ARG A 164 -26.07 14.11 1.01
CA ARG A 164 -26.34 15.53 0.68
C ARG A 164 -27.77 15.86 0.23
N ARG A 165 -28.73 14.97 0.41
CA ARG A 165 -30.13 15.39 0.26
C ARG A 165 -30.55 16.21 1.51
N ARG A 166 -30.42 17.54 1.40
CA ARG A 166 -31.06 18.48 2.33
C ARG A 166 -32.54 18.13 2.46
N PRO A 167 -33.11 18.06 3.68
CA PRO A 167 -34.56 17.99 3.83
C PRO A 167 -35.16 19.26 3.23
N ARG A 168 -36.09 19.05 2.33
CA ARG A 168 -36.93 20.10 1.77
C ARG A 168 -37.72 20.75 2.93
N ALA A 169 -37.45 22.00 3.22
CA ALA A 169 -38.24 22.75 4.17
C ALA A 169 -39.72 22.73 3.74
N ALA A 170 -40.57 22.16 4.59
CA ALA A 170 -42.00 22.24 4.44
C ALA A 170 -42.41 23.71 4.67
N ALA A 171 -42.87 24.38 3.60
CA ALA A 171 -43.51 25.66 3.69
C ALA A 171 -44.83 25.47 4.43
N GLY A 172 -44.87 25.89 5.69
CA GLY A 172 -46.08 25.98 6.47
C GLY A 172 -46.98 27.11 5.94
N ALA A 173 -48.17 26.74 5.54
CA ALA A 173 -49.25 27.67 5.25
C ALA A 173 -49.73 28.32 6.56
N ALA A 174 -49.65 29.61 6.61
CA ALA A 174 -50.37 30.42 7.60
C ALA A 174 -51.77 30.74 7.07
N ARG A 175 -52.78 30.64 7.90
CA ARG A 175 -53.98 31.47 7.87
C ARG A 175 -54.99 30.99 8.92
N PRO A 176 -55.91 31.84 9.32
CA PRO A 176 -56.02 33.34 9.33
C PRO A 176 -55.87 33.93 10.72
#